data_ddcbc31bf8f9b5b0ff7a41ce599c3f24
#
_entry.id   ddcbc31bf8f9b5b0ff7a41ce599c3f24
#
_cell.length_a   1.000
_cell.length_b   1.000
_cell.length_c   1.000
_cell.angle_alpha   90.00
_cell.angle_beta   90.00
_cell.angle_gamma   90.00
#
_symmetry.space_group_name_H-M   'P 1'
#
loop_
_entity.id
_entity.type
_entity.pdbx_description
1 polymer ?
#
loop_
_entity_poly.entity_id
_entity_poly.type
_entity_poly.pdbx_seq_one_letter_code
_entity_poly.pdbx_strand_id
1 'polypeptide(L)'
;MTSSATGLPNIYSVELTPPDISAYAKGNSGVPYVWTFDSGNAGPHVAITAIVHGNEPCGAIALDWLLQMGLRPRQGKLSFAFVNFAAYAAFDPEVPDATRWVEEDFNRLWGDGVLDDPDRRVTPEVERARELRPWLSGVDLLLDIHSMQHKTDPLIIAGPAAKGRTLGGAIGWPGIVVTDKGHAEGQRMRDFKDFADPASEKNAALVECGQHWEAEAAEVAKDCAIGFLRVSGAVDPDFSEDRMEGRPPRPDTTYYEVMGPVTIETDDFRFAQDWRGFEHLPEGSVIGHDGDRTILAPHNPTVLIMPSRRLWRGKTAVRLACPVAP
;
A
#
# COMPACT_ATOMS: atom_id res chain seq x y z
N MET A 1 10.65 27.76 -8.19
CA MET A 1 9.82 28.38 -7.12
C MET A 1 9.46 27.25 -6.17
N THR A 2 10.12 27.20 -5.04
CA THR A 2 9.91 26.21 -3.99
C THR A 2 8.54 26.46 -3.37
N SER A 3 7.57 25.56 -3.64
CA SER A 3 6.30 25.55 -2.93
C SER A 3 6.60 25.33 -1.45
N SER A 4 6.35 26.35 -0.63
CA SER A 4 6.39 26.22 0.81
C SER A 4 5.30 25.20 1.21
N ALA A 5 5.74 24.04 1.68
CA ALA A 5 4.86 23.04 2.26
C ALA A 5 4.26 23.62 3.55
N THR A 6 3.07 24.23 3.44
CA THR A 6 2.22 24.53 4.60
C THR A 6 1.45 23.25 4.97
N GLY A 7 2.18 22.13 5.15
CA GLY A 7 1.64 20.95 5.79
C GLY A 7 1.53 21.18 7.28
N LEU A 8 0.54 20.57 7.91
CA LEU A 8 0.52 20.46 9.37
C LEU A 8 1.87 19.85 9.81
N PRO A 9 2.48 20.34 10.93
CA PRO A 9 3.74 19.81 11.38
C PRO A 9 3.61 18.29 11.59
N ASN A 10 4.66 17.54 11.23
CA ASN A 10 4.70 16.12 11.54
C ASN A 10 4.59 15.95 13.06
N ILE A 11 3.54 15.28 13.51
CA ILE A 11 3.27 15.03 14.92
C ILE A 11 3.73 13.64 15.36
N TYR A 12 4.28 12.84 14.44
CA TYR A 12 4.70 11.47 14.70
C TYR A 12 6.22 11.39 14.75
N SER A 13 6.74 10.74 15.80
CA SER A 13 8.15 10.39 15.90
C SER A 13 8.49 9.23 14.96
N VAL A 14 9.71 9.24 14.45
CA VAL A 14 10.24 8.09 13.70
C VAL A 14 10.78 7.07 14.71
N GLU A 15 10.04 5.96 14.89
CA GLU A 15 10.40 4.86 15.79
C GLU A 15 11.14 3.74 15.06
N LEU A 16 10.98 3.67 13.73
CA LEU A 16 11.60 2.66 12.89
C LEU A 16 13.03 3.04 12.51
N THR A 17 13.91 2.05 12.45
CA THR A 17 15.25 2.19 11.87
C THR A 17 15.22 1.56 10.47
N PRO A 18 15.26 2.37 9.39
CA PRO A 18 15.32 1.85 8.03
C PRO A 18 16.57 1.00 7.81
N PRO A 19 16.48 -0.21 7.24
CA PRO A 19 17.64 -1.04 6.94
C PRO A 19 18.46 -0.46 5.77
N ASP A 20 19.76 -0.70 5.78
CA ASP A 20 20.58 -0.49 4.60
C ASP A 20 20.31 -1.60 3.57
N ILE A 21 19.68 -1.20 2.46
CA ILE A 21 19.32 -2.11 1.37
C ILE A 21 20.39 -2.18 0.27
N SER A 22 21.54 -1.54 0.43
CA SER A 22 22.62 -1.50 -0.58
C SER A 22 23.15 -2.89 -0.97
N ALA A 23 23.14 -3.84 -0.03
CA ALA A 23 23.50 -5.24 -0.30
C ALA A 23 22.59 -5.91 -1.34
N TYR A 24 21.38 -5.40 -1.54
CA TYR A 24 20.41 -5.93 -2.51
C TYR A 24 20.46 -5.23 -3.87
N ALA A 25 21.31 -4.20 -4.04
CA ALA A 25 21.31 -3.33 -5.23
C ALA A 25 21.49 -4.08 -6.55
N LYS A 26 22.33 -5.12 -6.57
CA LYS A 26 22.60 -5.89 -7.79
C LYS A 26 21.35 -6.64 -8.30
N GLY A 27 20.50 -7.12 -7.40
CA GLY A 27 19.43 -8.07 -7.76
C GLY A 27 19.99 -9.36 -8.38
N ASN A 28 19.08 -10.22 -8.85
CA ASN A 28 19.44 -11.42 -9.63
C ASN A 28 18.49 -11.66 -10.81
N SER A 29 17.52 -10.78 -10.99
CA SER A 29 16.48 -10.88 -12.04
C SER A 29 16.84 -10.14 -13.34
N GLY A 30 17.99 -9.46 -13.37
CA GLY A 30 18.35 -8.50 -14.43
C GLY A 30 17.82 -7.08 -14.16
N VAL A 31 17.02 -6.88 -13.12
CA VAL A 31 16.52 -5.59 -12.66
C VAL A 31 17.13 -5.25 -11.30
N PRO A 32 17.78 -4.10 -11.11
CA PRO A 32 18.34 -3.68 -9.83
C PRO A 32 17.30 -3.77 -8.70
N TYR A 33 17.75 -4.16 -7.51
CA TYR A 33 16.90 -4.29 -6.32
C TYR A 33 15.74 -5.29 -6.44
N VAL A 34 15.75 -6.16 -7.45
CA VAL A 34 14.77 -7.24 -7.62
C VAL A 34 15.47 -8.60 -7.51
N TRP A 35 15.08 -9.36 -6.50
CA TRP A 35 15.58 -10.72 -6.24
C TRP A 35 14.46 -11.72 -6.55
N THR A 36 14.74 -12.71 -7.40
CA THR A 36 13.82 -13.77 -7.78
C THR A 36 14.45 -15.12 -7.49
N PHE A 37 13.73 -15.97 -6.80
CA PHE A 37 14.12 -17.33 -6.46
C PHE A 37 13.15 -18.30 -7.13
N ASP A 38 13.69 -19.26 -7.88
CA ASP A 38 12.92 -20.29 -8.57
C ASP A 38 13.05 -21.62 -7.81
N SER A 39 11.95 -22.25 -7.47
CA SER A 39 11.94 -23.54 -6.79
C SER A 39 12.29 -24.73 -7.71
N GLY A 40 12.20 -24.53 -9.03
CA GLY A 40 12.26 -25.61 -10.02
C GLY A 40 10.96 -26.40 -10.14
N ASN A 41 9.96 -26.16 -9.31
CA ASN A 41 8.65 -26.81 -9.36
C ASN A 41 7.62 -25.90 -10.02
N ALA A 42 6.61 -26.47 -10.66
CA ALA A 42 5.49 -25.69 -11.21
C ALA A 42 4.74 -24.95 -10.09
N GLY A 43 4.29 -23.73 -10.38
CA GLY A 43 3.55 -22.88 -9.44
C GLY A 43 3.53 -21.43 -9.88
N PRO A 44 2.83 -20.55 -9.14
CA PRO A 44 2.71 -19.14 -9.47
C PRO A 44 4.04 -18.39 -9.24
N HIS A 45 4.19 -17.28 -9.94
CA HIS A 45 5.20 -16.27 -9.63
C HIS A 45 4.63 -15.31 -8.58
N VAL A 46 5.06 -15.46 -7.35
CA VAL A 46 4.66 -14.65 -6.20
C VAL A 46 5.67 -13.52 -6.00
N ALA A 47 5.20 -12.30 -5.77
CA ALA A 47 6.07 -11.17 -5.49
C ALA A 47 5.61 -10.37 -4.28
N ILE A 48 6.56 -9.87 -3.51
CA ILE A 48 6.34 -8.87 -2.46
C ILE A 48 7.17 -7.63 -2.80
N THR A 49 6.51 -6.48 -2.85
CA THR A 49 7.13 -5.18 -3.13
C THR A 49 7.09 -4.28 -1.92
N ALA A 50 8.06 -3.40 -1.80
CA ALA A 50 8.17 -2.41 -0.75
C ALA A 50 8.79 -1.11 -1.24
N ILE A 51 8.64 -0.06 -0.45
CA ILE A 51 9.19 1.28 -0.70
C ILE A 51 8.79 1.88 -2.06
N VAL A 52 7.53 1.66 -2.47
CA VAL A 52 6.91 2.43 -3.56
C VAL A 52 6.99 3.93 -3.22
N HIS A 53 6.84 4.25 -1.95
CA HIS A 53 7.16 5.56 -1.39
C HIS A 53 8.38 5.44 -0.47
N GLY A 54 9.37 6.33 -0.68
CA GLY A 54 10.66 6.24 0.02
C GLY A 54 10.59 6.45 1.53
N ASN A 55 9.53 7.08 2.01
CA ASN A 55 9.31 7.35 3.44
C ASN A 55 8.48 6.28 4.17
N GLU A 56 8.30 5.10 3.58
CA GLU A 56 7.53 3.97 4.13
C GLU A 56 8.43 2.78 4.47
N PRO A 57 9.29 2.87 5.51
CA PRO A 57 10.35 1.90 5.76
C PRO A 57 9.88 0.53 6.24
N CYS A 58 8.62 0.39 6.71
CA CYS A 58 8.10 -0.86 7.27
C CYS A 58 8.22 -2.05 6.30
N GLY A 59 7.93 -1.80 5.00
CA GLY A 59 8.08 -2.80 3.95
C GLY A 59 9.53 -3.19 3.69
N ALA A 60 10.47 -2.23 3.73
CA ALA A 60 11.89 -2.52 3.61
C ALA A 60 12.38 -3.42 4.74
N ILE A 61 11.92 -3.17 5.97
CA ILE A 61 12.24 -4.01 7.14
C ILE A 61 11.70 -5.44 6.96
N ALA A 62 10.48 -5.58 6.44
CA ALA A 62 9.90 -6.90 6.19
C ALA A 62 10.65 -7.67 5.09
N LEU A 63 11.01 -7.02 3.98
CA LEU A 63 11.75 -7.66 2.90
C LEU A 63 13.18 -8.02 3.32
N ASP A 64 13.89 -7.12 4.02
CA ASP A 64 15.21 -7.38 4.55
C ASP A 64 15.20 -8.60 5.48
N TRP A 65 14.24 -8.67 6.40
CA TRP A 65 14.05 -9.82 7.29
C TRP A 65 13.83 -11.13 6.52
N LEU A 66 12.95 -11.16 5.50
CA LEU A 66 12.70 -12.36 4.68
C LEU A 66 13.94 -12.79 3.87
N LEU A 67 14.67 -11.82 3.32
CA LEU A 67 15.91 -12.08 2.57
C LEU A 67 17.01 -12.62 3.47
N GLN A 68 17.18 -12.07 4.69
CA GLN A 68 18.17 -12.55 5.68
C GLN A 68 17.85 -13.96 6.18
N MET A 69 16.57 -14.35 6.29
CA MET A 69 16.16 -15.72 6.56
C MET A 69 16.56 -16.70 5.45
N GLY A 70 16.98 -16.21 4.29
CA GLY A 70 17.29 -17.05 3.15
C GLY A 70 16.08 -17.77 2.56
N LEU A 71 14.88 -17.18 2.71
CA LEU A 71 13.63 -17.78 2.26
C LEU A 71 13.66 -18.19 0.78
N ARG A 72 13.13 -19.39 0.49
CA ARG A 72 13.00 -19.94 -0.86
C ARG A 72 11.61 -20.49 -1.06
N PRO A 73 11.04 -20.35 -2.26
CA PRO A 73 9.71 -20.89 -2.54
C PRO A 73 9.75 -22.43 -2.60
N ARG A 74 8.68 -23.07 -2.14
CA ARG A 74 8.48 -24.52 -2.30
C ARG A 74 7.97 -24.90 -3.69
N GLN A 75 7.29 -23.96 -4.38
CA GLN A 75 6.79 -24.10 -5.73
C GLN A 75 6.80 -22.75 -6.46
N GLY A 76 6.82 -22.75 -7.79
CA GLY A 76 6.85 -21.54 -8.59
C GLY A 76 8.05 -20.67 -8.32
N LYS A 77 7.84 -19.36 -8.35
CA LYS A 77 8.86 -18.32 -8.12
C LYS A 77 8.44 -17.41 -6.99
N LEU A 78 9.43 -16.93 -6.23
CA LEU A 78 9.25 -15.90 -5.21
C LEU A 78 10.19 -14.74 -5.49
N SER A 79 9.63 -13.54 -5.59
CA SER A 79 10.40 -12.32 -5.80
C SER A 79 10.21 -11.32 -4.66
N PHE A 80 11.29 -10.61 -4.36
CA PHE A 80 11.30 -9.45 -3.48
C PHE A 80 11.83 -8.24 -4.25
N ALA A 81 11.12 -7.11 -4.21
CA ALA A 81 11.52 -5.91 -4.93
C ALA A 81 11.45 -4.66 -4.06
N PHE A 82 12.58 -3.97 -3.94
CA PHE A 82 12.66 -2.62 -3.41
C PHE A 82 12.41 -1.65 -4.57
N VAL A 83 11.23 -1.04 -4.61
CA VAL A 83 10.71 -0.39 -5.81
C VAL A 83 11.36 0.95 -6.08
N ASN A 84 11.13 1.95 -5.25
CA ASN A 84 11.65 3.31 -5.40
C ASN A 84 12.86 3.53 -4.46
N PHE A 85 13.91 2.78 -4.71
CA PHE A 85 15.13 2.82 -3.89
C PHE A 85 15.78 4.22 -3.89
N ALA A 86 15.60 5.02 -4.94
CA ALA A 86 16.15 6.37 -5.02
C ALA A 86 15.49 7.32 -4.00
N ALA A 87 14.15 7.27 -3.89
CA ALA A 87 13.44 8.05 -2.87
C ALA A 87 13.77 7.54 -1.45
N TYR A 88 13.88 6.22 -1.28
CA TYR A 88 14.24 5.62 0.01
C TYR A 88 15.66 5.98 0.47
N ALA A 89 16.62 6.02 -0.44
CA ALA A 89 18.01 6.40 -0.13
C ALA A 89 18.13 7.85 0.38
N ALA A 90 17.15 8.69 0.08
CA ALA A 90 17.10 10.08 0.54
C ALA A 90 16.35 10.24 1.89
N PHE A 91 15.87 9.13 2.50
CA PHE A 91 15.11 9.20 3.75
C PHE A 91 15.88 9.90 4.85
N ASP A 92 15.27 10.93 5.42
CA ASP A 92 15.80 11.71 6.53
C ASP A 92 14.76 11.74 7.65
N PRO A 93 15.06 11.16 8.83
CA PRO A 93 14.14 11.15 9.96
C PRO A 93 13.80 12.53 10.51
N GLU A 94 14.59 13.58 10.23
CA GLU A 94 14.30 14.95 10.64
C GLU A 94 13.22 15.60 9.75
N VAL A 95 13.11 15.15 8.47
CA VAL A 95 12.12 15.63 7.50
C VAL A 95 11.47 14.47 6.73
N PRO A 96 10.89 13.49 7.44
CA PRO A 96 10.55 12.19 6.88
C PRO A 96 9.48 12.24 5.77
N ASP A 97 8.65 13.28 5.74
CA ASP A 97 7.66 13.49 4.67
C ASP A 97 8.26 13.91 3.33
N ALA A 98 9.49 14.45 3.32
CA ALA A 98 10.11 15.04 2.15
C ALA A 98 10.53 13.99 1.09
N THR A 99 10.68 12.73 1.51
CA THR A 99 11.26 11.66 0.70
C THR A 99 10.24 10.63 0.20
N ARG A 100 8.97 11.02 0.16
CA ARG A 100 7.91 10.14 -0.37
C ARG A 100 8.20 9.71 -1.81
N TRP A 101 8.69 10.61 -2.65
CA TRP A 101 9.14 10.40 -4.02
C TRP A 101 10.29 11.34 -4.36
N VAL A 102 10.94 11.12 -5.51
CA VAL A 102 11.97 12.03 -6.02
C VAL A 102 11.30 13.19 -6.75
N GLU A 103 10.42 12.92 -7.73
CA GLU A 103 9.76 13.95 -8.53
C GLU A 103 8.24 13.79 -8.62
N GLU A 104 7.71 12.56 -8.64
CA GLU A 104 6.28 12.29 -8.75
C GLU A 104 5.85 11.00 -8.04
N ASP A 105 4.55 10.87 -7.75
CA ASP A 105 4.03 9.69 -7.06
C ASP A 105 4.11 8.44 -7.95
N PHE A 106 5.05 7.55 -7.63
CA PHE A 106 5.27 6.29 -8.32
C PHE A 106 3.99 5.45 -8.42
N ASN A 107 3.12 5.55 -7.42
CA ASN A 107 1.87 4.78 -7.36
C ASN A 107 0.70 5.46 -8.10
N ARG A 108 1.00 6.30 -9.11
CA ARG A 108 0.06 6.90 -10.07
C ARG A 108 0.43 6.61 -11.53
N LEU A 109 1.49 5.85 -11.77
CA LEU A 109 2.09 5.67 -13.10
C LEU A 109 1.56 4.46 -13.87
N TRP A 110 0.77 3.59 -13.25
CA TRP A 110 0.49 2.24 -13.72
C TRP A 110 -0.76 2.12 -14.59
N GLY A 111 -1.37 3.24 -14.97
CA GLY A 111 -2.50 3.31 -15.90
C GLY A 111 -2.11 2.94 -17.33
N ASP A 112 -3.11 2.49 -18.09
CA ASP A 112 -2.91 2.12 -19.49
C ASP A 112 -2.35 3.30 -20.29
N GLY A 113 -1.31 3.03 -21.08
CA GLY A 113 -0.64 4.02 -21.92
C GLY A 113 0.26 5.02 -21.19
N VAL A 114 0.17 5.16 -19.86
CA VAL A 114 0.93 6.17 -19.09
C VAL A 114 2.44 6.03 -19.28
N LEU A 115 2.95 4.80 -19.21
CA LEU A 115 4.39 4.53 -19.36
C LEU A 115 4.85 4.48 -20.82
N ASP A 116 3.91 4.39 -21.77
CA ASP A 116 4.18 4.31 -23.22
C ASP A 116 3.99 5.67 -23.92
N ASP A 117 3.48 6.67 -23.22
CA ASP A 117 3.29 8.02 -23.75
C ASP A 117 4.64 8.64 -24.13
N PRO A 118 4.89 8.92 -25.45
CA PRO A 118 6.15 9.49 -25.91
C PRO A 118 6.36 10.94 -25.47
N ASP A 119 5.28 11.66 -25.15
CA ASP A 119 5.31 13.04 -24.73
C ASP A 119 5.42 13.19 -23.20
N ARG A 120 5.37 12.07 -22.48
CA ARG A 120 5.48 12.10 -21.03
C ARG A 120 6.88 12.53 -20.59
N ARG A 121 6.93 13.51 -19.68
CA ARG A 121 8.16 13.86 -18.99
C ARG A 121 8.77 12.60 -18.33
N VAL A 122 10.04 12.37 -18.58
CA VAL A 122 10.77 11.25 -17.97
C VAL A 122 11.33 11.69 -16.62
N THR A 123 10.78 11.12 -15.56
CA THR A 123 11.23 11.30 -14.17
C THR A 123 11.94 10.04 -13.70
N PRO A 124 12.69 10.08 -12.59
CA PRO A 124 13.26 8.87 -11.99
C PRO A 124 12.22 7.77 -11.74
N GLU A 125 11.00 8.16 -11.33
CA GLU A 125 9.90 7.23 -11.11
C GLU A 125 9.41 6.60 -12.42
N VAL A 126 9.29 7.37 -13.50
CA VAL A 126 8.90 6.83 -14.83
C VAL A 126 9.95 5.88 -15.38
N GLU A 127 11.24 6.24 -15.29
CA GLU A 127 12.33 5.34 -15.69
C GLU A 127 12.28 4.04 -14.92
N ARG A 128 12.15 4.13 -13.60
CA ARG A 128 12.07 2.96 -12.74
C ARG A 128 10.83 2.11 -13.00
N ALA A 129 9.67 2.71 -13.24
CA ALA A 129 8.46 1.99 -13.57
C ALA A 129 8.58 1.26 -14.93
N ARG A 130 9.21 1.87 -15.93
CA ARG A 130 9.51 1.24 -17.22
C ARG A 130 10.46 0.05 -17.07
N GLU A 131 11.47 0.17 -16.20
CA GLU A 131 12.43 -0.90 -15.90
C GLU A 131 11.74 -2.10 -15.20
N LEU A 132 10.86 -1.84 -14.24
CA LEU A 132 10.13 -2.86 -13.48
C LEU A 132 9.00 -3.52 -14.25
N ARG A 133 8.38 -2.83 -15.21
CA ARG A 133 7.18 -3.28 -15.92
C ARG A 133 7.29 -4.67 -16.55
N PRO A 134 8.38 -5.03 -17.26
CA PRO A 134 8.51 -6.38 -17.84
C PRO A 134 8.53 -7.48 -16.78
N TRP A 135 9.23 -7.25 -15.66
CA TRP A 135 9.26 -8.18 -14.53
C TRP A 135 7.87 -8.31 -13.89
N LEU A 136 7.22 -7.17 -13.57
CA LEU A 136 5.91 -7.13 -12.95
C LEU A 136 4.83 -7.82 -13.81
N SER A 137 4.92 -7.71 -15.13
CA SER A 137 4.00 -8.40 -16.07
C SER A 137 4.09 -9.92 -15.97
N GLY A 138 5.22 -10.47 -15.50
CA GLY A 138 5.42 -11.90 -15.25
C GLY A 138 4.95 -12.39 -13.87
N VAL A 139 4.53 -11.49 -12.98
CA VAL A 139 4.05 -11.82 -11.63
C VAL A 139 2.59 -12.26 -11.69
N ASP A 140 2.23 -13.30 -10.94
CA ASP A 140 0.86 -13.82 -10.84
C ASP A 140 0.16 -13.32 -9.57
N LEU A 141 0.89 -13.28 -8.44
CA LEU A 141 0.37 -12.82 -7.15
C LEU A 141 1.30 -11.77 -6.56
N LEU A 142 0.76 -10.59 -6.25
CA LEU A 142 1.51 -9.45 -5.71
C LEU A 142 0.99 -9.04 -4.34
N LEU A 143 1.90 -8.85 -3.38
CA LEU A 143 1.67 -8.06 -2.17
C LEU A 143 2.51 -6.78 -2.25
N ASP A 144 1.85 -5.62 -2.22
CA ASP A 144 2.50 -4.31 -2.19
C ASP A 144 2.41 -3.72 -0.80
N ILE A 145 3.57 -3.54 -0.13
CA ILE A 145 3.61 -3.12 1.28
C ILE A 145 3.77 -1.60 1.37
N HIS A 146 2.78 -0.98 2.01
CA HIS A 146 2.66 0.45 2.27
C HIS A 146 2.39 0.74 3.74
N SER A 147 2.33 2.02 4.05
CA SER A 147 1.87 2.55 5.34
C SER A 147 1.18 3.91 5.14
N MET A 148 0.68 4.50 6.22
CA MET A 148 -0.18 5.68 6.15
C MET A 148 0.43 6.88 6.88
N GLN A 149 0.13 8.08 6.40
CA GLN A 149 0.58 9.33 7.02
C GLN A 149 -0.03 9.57 8.40
N HIS A 150 -1.31 9.23 8.53
CA HIS A 150 -2.06 9.42 9.75
C HIS A 150 -2.33 8.09 10.44
N LYS A 151 -2.35 8.11 11.78
CA LYS A 151 -2.61 6.93 12.59
C LYS A 151 -4.05 6.47 12.39
N THR A 152 -4.18 5.30 11.79
CA THR A 152 -5.44 4.58 11.58
C THR A 152 -5.15 3.08 11.65
N ASP A 153 -6.17 2.26 11.82
CA ASP A 153 -6.00 0.82 11.87
C ASP A 153 -5.42 0.29 10.55
N PRO A 154 -4.50 -0.69 10.59
CA PRO A 154 -3.95 -1.28 9.39
C PRO A 154 -5.03 -2.00 8.57
N LEU A 155 -4.88 -1.98 7.23
CA LEU A 155 -5.89 -2.51 6.31
C LEU A 155 -5.26 -3.07 5.04
N ILE A 156 -6.02 -3.90 4.34
CA ILE A 156 -5.70 -4.38 2.99
C ILE A 156 -6.59 -3.66 1.97
N ILE A 157 -5.98 -3.02 0.99
CA ILE A 157 -6.68 -2.50 -0.19
C ILE A 157 -6.72 -3.61 -1.24
N ALA A 158 -7.93 -4.09 -1.51
CA ALA A 158 -8.19 -5.26 -2.34
C ALA A 158 -8.46 -4.92 -3.83
N GLY A 159 -8.56 -3.61 -4.17
CA GLY A 159 -8.99 -3.17 -5.51
C GLY A 159 -10.46 -3.47 -5.79
N PRO A 160 -10.91 -3.23 -7.05
CA PRO A 160 -12.33 -3.26 -7.37
C PRO A 160 -12.92 -4.67 -7.58
N ALA A 161 -12.08 -5.67 -7.88
CA ALA A 161 -12.53 -7.01 -8.24
C ALA A 161 -12.75 -7.92 -7.02
N ALA A 162 -13.77 -8.79 -7.05
CA ALA A 162 -14.08 -9.73 -5.98
C ALA A 162 -12.88 -10.64 -5.62
N LYS A 163 -12.07 -11.05 -6.63
CA LYS A 163 -10.86 -11.85 -6.42
C LYS A 163 -9.88 -11.19 -5.44
N GLY A 164 -9.74 -9.86 -5.47
CA GLY A 164 -8.88 -9.11 -4.54
C GLY A 164 -9.43 -9.16 -3.11
N ARG A 165 -10.75 -9.03 -2.94
CA ARG A 165 -11.41 -9.17 -1.63
C ARG A 165 -11.20 -10.57 -1.05
N THR A 166 -11.36 -11.60 -1.88
CA THR A 166 -11.08 -12.99 -1.48
C THR A 166 -9.63 -13.18 -1.05
N LEU A 167 -8.66 -12.64 -1.81
CA LEU A 167 -7.25 -12.69 -1.44
C LEU A 167 -6.98 -11.97 -0.12
N GLY A 168 -7.49 -10.73 0.03
CA GLY A 168 -7.32 -9.94 1.24
C GLY A 168 -7.85 -10.65 2.49
N GLY A 169 -9.04 -11.26 2.39
CA GLY A 169 -9.60 -12.06 3.48
C GLY A 169 -8.78 -13.31 3.79
N ALA A 170 -8.28 -14.00 2.77
CA ALA A 170 -7.45 -15.20 2.93
C ALA A 170 -6.10 -14.90 3.59
N ILE A 171 -5.47 -13.75 3.34
CA ILE A 171 -4.25 -13.30 4.02
C ILE A 171 -4.48 -13.24 5.54
N GLY A 172 -5.68 -12.82 5.96
CA GLY A 172 -6.15 -12.90 7.35
C GLY A 172 -5.54 -11.87 8.30
N TRP A 173 -4.58 -11.06 7.87
CA TRP A 173 -4.01 -9.96 8.65
C TRP A 173 -3.41 -8.87 7.72
N PRO A 174 -3.72 -7.58 7.97
CA PRO A 174 -4.68 -7.07 8.97
C PRO A 174 -6.12 -7.51 8.66
N GLY A 175 -6.97 -7.55 9.71
CA GLY A 175 -8.35 -8.07 9.62
C GLY A 175 -9.35 -7.06 9.03
N ILE A 176 -8.90 -6.08 8.26
CA ILE A 176 -9.74 -5.11 7.57
C ILE A 176 -9.41 -5.15 6.08
N VAL A 177 -10.42 -5.40 5.25
CA VAL A 177 -10.29 -5.45 3.79
C VAL A 177 -11.18 -4.38 3.16
N VAL A 178 -10.56 -3.49 2.38
CA VAL A 178 -11.22 -2.37 1.72
C VAL A 178 -11.21 -2.57 0.21
N THR A 179 -12.37 -2.66 -0.40
CA THR A 179 -12.55 -2.65 -1.85
C THR A 179 -12.57 -1.19 -2.32
N ASP A 180 -11.67 -0.84 -3.24
CA ASP A 180 -11.50 0.53 -3.74
C ASP A 180 -11.28 0.51 -5.26
N LYS A 181 -11.97 1.38 -6.00
CA LYS A 181 -11.87 1.53 -7.46
C LYS A 181 -10.59 2.25 -7.93
N GLY A 182 -9.70 2.60 -7.01
CA GLY A 182 -8.45 3.27 -7.34
C GLY A 182 -8.46 4.77 -7.03
N HIS A 183 -7.47 5.47 -7.55
CA HIS A 183 -7.25 6.89 -7.29
C HIS A 183 -7.56 7.71 -8.55
N ALA A 184 -8.23 8.85 -8.38
CA ALA A 184 -8.54 9.74 -9.51
C ALA A 184 -7.29 10.30 -10.22
N GLU A 185 -6.15 10.37 -9.50
CA GLU A 185 -4.89 10.90 -10.02
C GLU A 185 -4.05 9.88 -10.82
N GLY A 186 -4.47 8.60 -10.87
CA GLY A 186 -3.76 7.54 -11.60
C GLY A 186 -3.83 6.19 -10.89
N GLN A 187 -3.49 5.13 -11.62
CA GLN A 187 -3.55 3.76 -11.12
C GLN A 187 -2.33 3.43 -10.27
N ARG A 188 -2.56 2.63 -9.24
CA ARG A 188 -1.53 2.06 -8.37
C ARG A 188 -0.90 0.84 -9.03
N MET A 189 0.30 0.45 -8.59
CA MET A 189 0.99 -0.76 -9.06
C MET A 189 0.15 -2.02 -8.83
N ARG A 190 -0.57 -2.11 -7.71
CA ARG A 190 -1.49 -3.21 -7.44
C ARG A 190 -2.67 -3.28 -8.43
N ASP A 191 -3.00 -2.19 -9.14
CA ASP A 191 -4.08 -2.12 -10.12
C ASP A 191 -3.58 -2.33 -11.57
N PHE A 192 -2.30 -2.67 -11.75
CA PHE A 192 -1.68 -2.79 -13.07
C PHE A 192 -2.24 -3.95 -13.88
N LYS A 193 -2.83 -3.65 -15.05
CA LYS A 193 -3.31 -4.63 -16.05
C LYS A 193 -4.13 -5.77 -15.44
N ASP A 194 -3.62 -6.98 -15.59
CA ASP A 194 -4.26 -8.24 -15.24
C ASP A 194 -4.60 -8.35 -13.74
N PHE A 195 -3.91 -7.61 -12.86
CA PHE A 195 -4.26 -7.58 -11.45
C PHE A 195 -5.63 -6.95 -11.20
N ALA A 196 -5.99 -5.92 -11.97
CA ALA A 196 -7.31 -5.28 -11.88
C ALA A 196 -8.39 -5.96 -12.74
N ASP A 197 -8.02 -6.75 -13.74
CA ASP A 197 -8.96 -7.44 -14.62
C ASP A 197 -9.68 -8.57 -13.86
N PRO A 198 -11.01 -8.52 -13.69
CA PRO A 198 -11.76 -9.55 -12.99
C PRO A 198 -11.72 -10.92 -13.68
N ALA A 199 -11.42 -10.97 -14.98
CA ALA A 199 -11.33 -12.21 -15.77
C ALA A 199 -9.96 -12.88 -15.67
N SER A 200 -8.93 -12.16 -15.19
CA SER A 200 -7.58 -12.70 -15.02
C SER A 200 -7.45 -13.47 -13.72
N GLU A 201 -6.65 -14.55 -13.73
CA GLU A 201 -6.27 -15.26 -12.50
C GLU A 201 -5.21 -14.52 -11.68
N LYS A 202 -4.47 -13.59 -12.29
CA LYS A 202 -3.51 -12.74 -11.59
C LYS A 202 -4.22 -11.86 -10.56
N ASN A 203 -3.58 -11.68 -9.41
CA ASN A 203 -4.20 -10.96 -8.30
C ASN A 203 -3.18 -10.16 -7.51
N ALA A 204 -3.64 -9.09 -6.86
CA ALA A 204 -2.79 -8.27 -6.04
C ALA A 204 -3.53 -7.74 -4.81
N ALA A 205 -2.80 -7.61 -3.71
CA ALA A 205 -3.22 -6.91 -2.51
C ALA A 205 -2.20 -5.80 -2.20
N LEU A 206 -2.68 -4.68 -1.66
CA LEU A 206 -1.84 -3.65 -1.07
C LEU A 206 -2.15 -3.59 0.42
N VAL A 207 -1.14 -3.67 1.27
CA VAL A 207 -1.33 -3.51 2.71
C VAL A 207 -0.88 -2.14 3.16
N GLU A 208 -1.72 -1.48 3.94
CA GLU A 208 -1.40 -0.26 4.69
C GLU A 208 -1.15 -0.66 6.14
N CYS A 209 0.12 -0.62 6.57
CA CYS A 209 0.59 -1.26 7.81
C CYS A 209 0.36 -0.43 9.08
N GLY A 210 -0.32 0.68 9.02
CA GLY A 210 -0.44 1.65 10.13
C GLY A 210 0.32 2.94 9.82
N GLN A 211 0.63 3.74 10.83
CA GLN A 211 1.33 5.01 10.64
C GLN A 211 2.78 4.75 10.18
N HIS A 212 3.27 5.55 9.23
CA HIS A 212 4.55 5.33 8.51
C HIS A 212 5.73 4.92 9.38
N TRP A 213 5.84 5.48 10.59
CA TRP A 213 7.07 5.41 11.37
C TRP A 213 6.88 4.78 12.74
N GLU A 214 5.67 4.33 13.09
CA GLU A 214 5.45 3.59 14.34
C GLU A 214 6.03 2.17 14.25
N ALA A 215 6.60 1.69 15.37
CA ALA A 215 7.26 0.37 15.42
C ALA A 215 6.33 -0.78 15.02
N GLU A 216 5.04 -0.67 15.35
CA GLU A 216 4.02 -1.67 15.03
C GLU A 216 3.85 -1.86 13.51
N ALA A 217 4.07 -0.83 12.69
CA ALA A 217 3.92 -0.92 11.24
C ALA A 217 4.86 -1.98 10.61
N ALA A 218 6.09 -2.13 11.15
CA ALA A 218 7.01 -3.16 10.70
C ALA A 218 6.54 -4.58 11.07
N GLU A 219 5.91 -4.73 12.23
CA GLU A 219 5.37 -6.02 12.67
C GLU A 219 4.14 -6.42 11.86
N VAL A 220 3.25 -5.45 11.56
CA VAL A 220 2.11 -5.66 10.64
C VAL A 220 2.61 -6.05 9.25
N ALA A 221 3.63 -5.40 8.71
CA ALA A 221 4.23 -5.71 7.41
C ALA A 221 4.73 -7.17 7.35
N LYS A 222 5.47 -7.61 8.37
CA LYS A 222 5.97 -8.99 8.46
C LYS A 222 4.83 -10.00 8.56
N ASP A 223 3.84 -9.75 9.40
CA ASP A 223 2.72 -10.67 9.63
C ASP A 223 1.82 -10.78 8.39
N CYS A 224 1.57 -9.66 7.70
CA CYS A 224 0.85 -9.67 6.43
C CYS A 224 1.64 -10.44 5.36
N ALA A 225 2.95 -10.24 5.26
CA ALA A 225 3.81 -10.97 4.33
C ALA A 225 3.77 -12.48 4.59
N ILE A 226 3.80 -12.94 5.84
CA ILE A 226 3.66 -14.36 6.19
C ILE A 226 2.29 -14.88 5.73
N GLY A 227 1.20 -14.18 6.05
CA GLY A 227 -0.14 -14.56 5.62
C GLY A 227 -0.25 -14.70 4.10
N PHE A 228 0.28 -13.72 3.37
CA PHE A 228 0.30 -13.74 1.91
C PHE A 228 1.14 -14.89 1.33
N LEU A 229 2.33 -15.15 1.88
CA LEU A 229 3.20 -16.25 1.45
C LEU A 229 2.53 -17.61 1.67
N ARG A 230 1.82 -17.81 2.79
CA ARG A 230 1.05 -19.03 3.07
C ARG A 230 -0.09 -19.24 2.07
N VAL A 231 -0.90 -18.21 1.85
CA VAL A 231 -2.04 -18.26 0.93
C VAL A 231 -1.63 -18.45 -0.51
N SER A 232 -0.50 -17.87 -0.92
CA SER A 232 0.05 -18.06 -2.27
C SER A 232 0.63 -19.46 -2.51
N GLY A 233 0.83 -20.27 -1.47
CA GLY A 233 1.49 -21.56 -1.54
C GLY A 233 2.99 -21.47 -1.78
N ALA A 234 3.58 -20.27 -1.69
CA ALA A 234 5.02 -20.08 -1.82
C ALA A 234 5.80 -20.74 -0.67
N VAL A 235 5.16 -20.87 0.50
CA VAL A 235 5.73 -21.52 1.69
C VAL A 235 4.76 -22.55 2.26
N ASP A 236 5.21 -23.31 3.26
CA ASP A 236 4.33 -24.24 3.98
C ASP A 236 3.25 -23.50 4.79
N PRO A 237 2.07 -24.10 5.03
CA PRO A 237 0.99 -23.46 5.77
C PRO A 237 1.35 -23.04 7.19
N ASP A 238 2.33 -23.69 7.81
CA ASP A 238 2.84 -23.45 9.15
C ASP A 238 4.10 -22.57 9.18
N PHE A 239 4.55 -22.05 8.03
CA PHE A 239 5.72 -21.18 7.96
C PHE A 239 5.65 -20.04 8.97
N SER A 240 6.65 -19.89 9.83
CA SER A 240 6.73 -18.90 10.91
C SER A 240 5.56 -18.95 11.91
N GLU A 241 5.05 -20.16 12.23
CA GLU A 241 3.99 -20.33 13.22
C GLU A 241 4.43 -19.89 14.62
N ASP A 242 5.68 -20.16 14.99
CA ASP A 242 6.35 -19.70 16.22
C ASP A 242 6.26 -18.19 16.43
N ARG A 243 6.33 -17.41 15.37
CA ARG A 243 6.16 -15.95 15.41
C ARG A 243 4.74 -15.54 15.82
N MET A 244 3.77 -16.40 15.57
CA MET A 244 2.36 -16.14 15.88
C MET A 244 1.96 -16.65 17.27
N GLU A 245 2.80 -17.50 17.90
CA GLU A 245 2.57 -18.00 19.24
C GLU A 245 2.53 -16.87 20.27
N GLY A 246 1.55 -16.92 21.16
CA GLY A 246 1.38 -15.92 22.22
C GLY A 246 0.78 -14.58 21.78
N ARG A 247 0.50 -14.39 20.49
CA ARG A 247 -0.26 -13.25 20.01
C ARG A 247 -1.76 -13.41 20.28
N PRO A 248 -2.51 -12.28 20.46
CA PRO A 248 -3.95 -12.34 20.54
C PRO A 248 -4.54 -13.05 19.31
N PRO A 249 -5.68 -13.76 19.45
CA PRO A 249 -6.42 -14.27 18.31
C PRO A 249 -6.68 -13.14 17.31
N ARG A 250 -6.52 -13.43 16.02
CA ARG A 250 -6.86 -12.48 14.96
C ARG A 250 -8.36 -12.20 15.00
N PRO A 251 -8.79 -10.93 14.88
CA PRO A 251 -10.21 -10.62 14.78
C PRO A 251 -10.78 -11.19 13.48
N ASP A 252 -12.10 -11.40 13.47
CA ASP A 252 -12.81 -11.71 12.22
C ASP A 252 -12.57 -10.60 11.20
N THR A 253 -12.38 -11.00 9.94
CA THR A 253 -12.14 -10.03 8.88
C THR A 253 -13.40 -9.21 8.58
N THR A 254 -13.26 -7.90 8.62
CA THR A 254 -14.30 -6.93 8.27
C THR A 254 -14.05 -6.39 6.87
N TYR A 255 -15.12 -6.28 6.09
CA TYR A 255 -15.05 -5.84 4.70
C TYR A 255 -15.79 -4.52 4.49
N TYR A 256 -15.15 -3.62 3.75
CA TYR A 256 -15.71 -2.32 3.38
C TYR A 256 -15.59 -2.08 1.88
N GLU A 257 -16.60 -1.44 1.30
CA GLU A 257 -16.57 -0.97 -0.08
C GLU A 257 -16.58 0.55 -0.12
N VAL A 258 -15.59 1.14 -0.80
CA VAL A 258 -15.50 2.59 -1.00
C VAL A 258 -16.55 3.03 -2.01
N MET A 259 -17.44 3.92 -1.58
CA MET A 259 -18.50 4.51 -2.40
C MET A 259 -18.01 5.72 -3.18
N GLY A 260 -17.04 6.45 -2.63
CA GLY A 260 -16.41 7.58 -3.29
C GLY A 260 -15.51 8.40 -2.36
N PRO A 261 -14.70 9.29 -2.93
CA PRO A 261 -13.88 10.23 -2.17
C PRO A 261 -14.65 11.50 -1.83
N VAL A 262 -14.28 12.16 -0.74
CA VAL A 262 -14.50 13.59 -0.53
C VAL A 262 -13.29 14.32 -1.09
N THR A 263 -13.46 14.99 -2.22
CA THR A 263 -12.40 15.80 -2.83
C THR A 263 -12.50 17.24 -2.33
N ILE A 264 -11.38 17.81 -1.93
CA ILE A 264 -11.29 19.19 -1.43
C ILE A 264 -11.42 20.17 -2.58
N GLU A 265 -12.38 21.09 -2.51
CA GLU A 265 -12.66 22.08 -3.57
C GLU A 265 -12.12 23.47 -3.24
N THR A 266 -11.92 23.78 -1.94
CA THR A 266 -11.46 25.10 -1.48
C THR A 266 -10.17 24.98 -0.65
N ASP A 267 -9.54 26.12 -0.35
CA ASP A 267 -8.31 26.16 0.45
C ASP A 267 -8.58 26.19 1.97
N ASP A 268 -9.85 26.21 2.39
CA ASP A 268 -10.29 26.26 3.79
C ASP A 268 -11.05 25.00 4.24
N PHE A 269 -10.80 23.86 3.60
CA PHE A 269 -11.34 22.59 4.06
C PHE A 269 -10.91 22.29 5.49
N ARG A 270 -11.86 21.86 6.32
CA ARG A 270 -11.62 21.39 7.68
C ARG A 270 -12.53 20.22 8.05
N PHE A 271 -12.00 19.24 8.72
CA PHE A 271 -12.82 18.20 9.35
C PHE A 271 -13.61 18.75 10.55
N ALA A 272 -14.75 18.14 10.84
CA ALA A 272 -15.56 18.48 12.00
C ALA A 272 -14.88 18.09 13.33
N GLN A 273 -14.04 17.07 13.28
CA GLN A 273 -13.20 16.61 14.40
C GLN A 273 -11.97 15.87 13.87
N ASP A 274 -11.11 15.41 14.75
CA ASP A 274 -9.92 14.62 14.42
C ASP A 274 -10.30 13.16 14.12
N TRP A 275 -10.70 12.89 12.88
CA TRP A 275 -11.05 11.55 12.42
C TRP A 275 -9.81 10.67 12.31
N ARG A 276 -9.90 9.42 12.80
CA ARG A 276 -8.82 8.42 12.70
C ARG A 276 -9.00 7.44 11.56
N GLY A 277 -10.24 7.29 11.08
CA GLY A 277 -10.66 6.25 10.14
C GLY A 277 -11.42 5.13 10.86
N PHE A 278 -12.28 4.49 10.10
CA PHE A 278 -13.21 3.44 10.55
C PHE A 278 -14.29 3.89 11.54
N GLU A 279 -14.50 5.20 11.71
CA GLU A 279 -15.69 5.68 12.39
C GLU A 279 -16.94 5.35 11.56
N HIS A 280 -17.95 4.79 12.24
CA HIS A 280 -19.26 4.48 11.68
C HIS A 280 -20.22 5.61 11.99
N LEU A 281 -20.54 6.41 10.99
CA LEU A 281 -21.35 7.60 11.13
C LEU A 281 -22.77 7.35 10.67
N PRO A 282 -23.82 7.76 11.46
CA PRO A 282 -25.19 7.82 10.95
C PRO A 282 -25.28 8.77 9.76
N GLU A 283 -26.24 8.49 8.84
CA GLU A 283 -26.57 9.41 7.76
C GLU A 283 -26.86 10.83 8.28
N GLY A 284 -26.35 11.85 7.57
CA GLY A 284 -26.50 13.26 7.95
C GLY A 284 -25.48 13.74 9.00
N SER A 285 -24.63 12.88 9.55
CA SER A 285 -23.52 13.33 10.43
C SER A 285 -22.57 14.26 9.68
N VAL A 286 -22.10 15.32 10.35
CA VAL A 286 -21.15 16.28 9.76
C VAL A 286 -19.76 15.65 9.76
N ILE A 287 -19.19 15.46 8.57
CA ILE A 287 -17.80 14.99 8.37
C ILE A 287 -16.82 16.17 8.41
N GLY A 288 -17.20 17.28 7.79
CA GLY A 288 -16.34 18.46 7.69
C GLY A 288 -17.03 19.61 6.95
N HIS A 289 -16.24 20.63 6.66
CA HIS A 289 -16.66 21.80 5.90
C HIS A 289 -15.64 22.09 4.80
N ASP A 290 -16.12 22.51 3.63
CA ASP A 290 -15.30 22.89 2.48
C ASP A 290 -15.83 24.23 1.96
N GLY A 291 -15.21 25.33 2.38
CA GLY A 291 -15.82 26.64 2.27
C GLY A 291 -17.15 26.73 3.04
N ASP A 292 -18.17 27.20 2.35
CA ASP A 292 -19.54 27.28 2.89
C ASP A 292 -20.29 25.93 2.80
N ARG A 293 -19.74 24.92 2.14
CA ARG A 293 -20.37 23.61 1.97
C ARG A 293 -20.11 22.71 3.19
N THR A 294 -21.18 22.23 3.82
CA THR A 294 -21.11 21.19 4.84
C THR A 294 -21.08 19.83 4.18
N ILE A 295 -20.06 19.01 4.51
CA ILE A 295 -19.90 17.64 4.05
C ILE A 295 -20.60 16.73 5.05
N LEU A 296 -21.62 16.01 4.58
CA LEU A 296 -22.43 15.11 5.40
C LEU A 296 -22.16 13.64 5.03
N ALA A 297 -22.35 12.75 6.00
CA ALA A 297 -22.39 11.30 5.80
C ALA A 297 -23.61 10.92 4.92
N PRO A 298 -23.40 10.31 3.73
CA PRO A 298 -24.50 10.06 2.79
C PRO A 298 -25.27 8.76 3.05
N HIS A 299 -24.81 7.90 3.96
CA HIS A 299 -25.37 6.57 4.22
C HIS A 299 -25.39 6.24 5.72
N ASN A 300 -26.11 5.19 6.10
CA ASN A 300 -26.14 4.67 7.47
C ASN A 300 -25.76 3.18 7.51
N PRO A 301 -24.54 2.80 8.01
CA PRO A 301 -23.47 3.71 8.39
C PRO A 301 -22.64 4.19 7.19
N THR A 302 -22.12 5.40 7.26
CA THR A 302 -20.98 5.82 6.47
C THR A 302 -19.71 5.57 7.26
N VAL A 303 -18.77 4.86 6.66
CA VAL A 303 -17.46 4.56 7.29
C VAL A 303 -16.38 5.41 6.65
N LEU A 304 -15.58 6.08 7.48
CA LEU A 304 -14.48 6.92 7.02
C LEU A 304 -13.22 6.08 6.81
N ILE A 305 -12.64 6.14 5.61
CA ILE A 305 -11.43 5.39 5.27
C ILE A 305 -10.28 6.35 5.01
N MET A 306 -9.20 6.20 5.78
CA MET A 306 -7.93 6.93 5.60
C MET A 306 -8.12 8.45 5.48
N PRO A 307 -8.63 9.15 6.53
CA PRO A 307 -8.69 10.60 6.53
C PRO A 307 -7.29 11.20 6.37
N SER A 308 -7.18 12.19 5.46
CA SER A 308 -5.90 12.80 5.11
C SER A 308 -5.51 13.91 6.08
N ARG A 309 -4.22 14.07 6.34
CA ARG A 309 -3.65 15.25 6.99
C ARG A 309 -3.21 16.33 5.98
N ARG A 310 -3.16 15.99 4.70
CA ARG A 310 -2.83 16.90 3.60
C ARG A 310 -4.11 17.44 2.97
N LEU A 311 -4.66 18.47 3.60
CA LEU A 311 -5.95 19.06 3.23
C LEU A 311 -5.76 20.15 2.16
N TRP A 312 -5.31 19.74 0.97
CA TRP A 312 -5.05 20.65 -0.14
C TRP A 312 -6.13 20.53 -1.20
N ARG A 313 -6.49 21.64 -1.80
CA ARG A 313 -7.43 21.70 -2.92
C ARG A 313 -7.08 20.68 -4.00
N GLY A 314 -8.09 19.97 -4.50
CA GLY A 314 -7.96 18.90 -5.49
C GLY A 314 -7.53 17.55 -4.94
N LYS A 315 -7.17 17.43 -3.64
CA LYS A 315 -6.81 16.17 -3.00
C LYS A 315 -8.00 15.51 -2.31
N THR A 316 -7.91 14.19 -2.11
CA THR A 316 -8.90 13.45 -1.31
C THR A 316 -8.71 13.76 0.17
N ALA A 317 -9.75 14.28 0.82
CA ALA A 317 -9.79 14.45 2.26
C ALA A 317 -9.99 13.10 2.98
N VAL A 318 -10.98 12.33 2.54
CA VAL A 318 -11.34 11.01 3.10
C VAL A 318 -12.12 10.22 2.06
N ARG A 319 -12.07 8.89 2.13
CA ARG A 319 -12.96 8.01 1.37
C ARG A 319 -14.15 7.63 2.23
N LEU A 320 -15.32 7.61 1.62
CA LEU A 320 -16.57 7.18 2.26
C LEU A 320 -16.86 5.76 1.84
N ALA A 321 -17.13 4.89 2.80
CA ALA A 321 -17.35 3.47 2.56
C ALA A 321 -18.59 2.96 3.30
N CYS A 322 -19.06 1.78 2.91
CA CYS A 322 -20.08 1.02 3.61
C CYS A 322 -19.52 -0.37 3.98
N PRO A 323 -19.95 -0.96 5.11
CA PRO A 323 -19.70 -2.37 5.40
C PRO A 323 -20.34 -3.26 4.34
N VAL A 324 -19.64 -4.32 3.93
CA VAL A 324 -20.15 -5.31 2.96
C VAL A 324 -19.88 -6.73 3.44
N ALA A 325 -20.56 -7.71 2.86
CA ALA A 325 -20.28 -9.12 3.11
C ALA A 325 -18.93 -9.55 2.50
N PRO A 326 -18.35 -10.66 2.99
CA PRO A 326 -17.11 -11.25 2.47
C PRO A 326 -17.10 -11.49 0.96
#